data_294712c0d7f58bbffd19ee2d5cdbecc2
#
_entry.id   294712c0d7f58bbffd19ee2d5cdbecc2
#
_cell.length_a   1.000
_cell.length_b   1.000
_cell.length_c   1.000
_cell.angle_alpha   90.00
_cell.angle_beta   90.00
_cell.angle_gamma   90.00
#
_symmetry.space_group_name_H-M   'P 1'
#
loop_
_entity.id
_entity.type
_entity.pdbx_description
1 polymer ?
#
loop_
_entity_poly.entity_id
_entity_poly.type
_entity_poly.pdbx_seq_one_letter_code
_entity_poly.pdbx_strand_id
1 'polypeptide(L)'
;MSSIEKPCSASCERNREPILAVLTEYFPGDRRVLEIGSGTGHHAVHFAAAMPQWQWQCSDRAENLAGIHSWLEEAALPNAPEPIELDVASGNWPDDRYDAVFSANTLHIMGWEEVQALFLGLPNVLEHDARVVIYGPFNDDGRFSSDSNAQFDQLLRGRASQMGIRDQAAVDALAQRAGLQLIASVPMPANNRCLIWQRIR
;
A
#
# COMPACT_ATOMS: atom_id res chain seq x y z
N MET A 1 21.49 -23.93 -10.64
CA MET A 1 20.32 -23.27 -10.04
C MET A 1 20.08 -22.00 -10.84
N SER A 2 18.99 -21.91 -11.57
CA SER A 2 18.64 -20.68 -12.32
C SER A 2 18.34 -19.60 -11.30
N SER A 3 19.16 -18.53 -11.26
CA SER A 3 18.83 -17.35 -10.48
C SER A 3 17.54 -16.75 -11.06
N ILE A 4 16.45 -16.83 -10.30
CA ILE A 4 15.24 -16.08 -10.62
C ILE A 4 15.65 -14.60 -10.63
N GLU A 5 15.57 -13.96 -11.80
CA GLU A 5 15.87 -12.53 -11.90
C GLU A 5 14.88 -11.78 -11.04
N LYS A 6 15.39 -11.05 -10.02
CA LYS A 6 14.53 -10.35 -9.06
C LYS A 6 13.69 -9.30 -9.75
N PRO A 7 12.38 -9.26 -9.54
CA PRO A 7 11.56 -8.20 -10.06
C PRO A 7 12.00 -6.87 -9.46
N CYS A 8 12.29 -5.88 -10.30
CA CYS A 8 12.68 -4.53 -9.86
C CYS A 8 11.62 -3.52 -10.31
N SER A 9 11.28 -2.58 -9.44
CA SER A 9 10.35 -1.51 -9.73
C SER A 9 11.03 -0.15 -9.74
N ALA A 10 11.21 0.43 -10.94
CA ALA A 10 11.77 1.77 -11.09
C ALA A 10 10.93 2.86 -10.38
N SER A 11 9.65 2.64 -10.16
CA SER A 11 8.81 3.54 -9.36
C SER A 11 9.16 3.45 -7.88
N CYS A 12 9.43 2.25 -7.36
CA CYS A 12 9.87 2.04 -5.99
C CYS A 12 11.17 2.79 -5.69
N GLU A 13 12.18 2.68 -6.57
CA GLU A 13 13.44 3.40 -6.43
C GLU A 13 13.25 4.92 -6.29
N ARG A 14 12.31 5.50 -7.02
CA ARG A 14 12.09 6.96 -6.99
C ARG A 14 11.27 7.45 -5.80
N ASN A 15 10.39 6.61 -5.26
CA ASN A 15 9.42 7.04 -4.25
C ASN A 15 9.71 6.54 -2.83
N ARG A 16 10.60 5.56 -2.64
CA ARG A 16 10.86 4.94 -1.34
C ARG A 16 11.32 5.93 -0.27
N GLU A 17 12.26 6.84 -0.58
CA GLU A 17 12.72 7.81 0.39
C GLU A 17 11.65 8.84 0.79
N PRO A 18 10.93 9.48 -0.15
CA PRO A 18 9.80 10.33 0.21
C PRO A 18 8.71 9.60 1.00
N ILE A 19 8.40 8.34 0.66
CA ILE A 19 7.41 7.55 1.40
C ILE A 19 7.92 7.25 2.81
N LEU A 20 9.19 6.84 2.98
CA LEU A 20 9.78 6.56 4.28
C LEU A 20 9.68 7.77 5.21
N ALA A 21 9.92 8.98 4.71
CA ALA A 21 9.77 10.20 5.50
C ALA A 21 8.35 10.37 6.05
N VAL A 22 7.33 10.13 5.21
CA VAL A 22 5.92 10.17 5.64
C VAL A 22 5.63 9.05 6.66
N LEU A 23 6.06 7.82 6.38
CA LEU A 23 5.83 6.69 7.29
C LEU A 23 6.48 6.95 8.66
N THR A 24 7.69 7.49 8.70
CA THR A 24 8.39 7.83 9.95
C THR A 24 7.61 8.85 10.79
N GLU A 25 6.98 9.83 10.15
CA GLU A 25 6.14 10.82 10.83
C GLU A 25 4.85 10.22 11.36
N TYR A 26 4.20 9.37 10.55
CA TYR A 26 2.86 8.86 10.88
C TYR A 26 2.84 7.49 11.57
N PHE A 27 3.95 6.75 11.60
CA PHE A 27 4.11 5.48 12.30
C PHE A 27 5.15 5.60 13.44
N PRO A 28 4.93 6.46 14.44
CA PRO A 28 5.92 6.67 15.52
C PRO A 28 6.04 5.44 16.42
N GLY A 29 7.27 5.18 16.90
CA GLY A 29 7.58 4.09 17.82
C GLY A 29 7.61 2.72 17.15
N ASP A 30 7.48 1.67 18.00
CA ASP A 30 7.40 0.28 17.53
C ASP A 30 6.06 0.03 16.84
N ARG A 31 6.07 -0.67 15.71
CA ARG A 31 4.85 -0.96 14.93
C ARG A 31 4.90 -2.35 14.31
N ARG A 32 3.73 -2.98 14.31
CA ARG A 32 3.43 -4.11 13.41
C ARG A 32 2.74 -3.54 12.18
N VAL A 33 3.42 -3.53 11.05
CA VAL A 33 2.94 -2.97 9.80
C VAL A 33 2.53 -4.08 8.85
N LEU A 34 1.32 -4.03 8.31
CA LEU A 34 0.88 -4.85 7.19
C LEU A 34 1.00 -4.04 5.90
N GLU A 35 1.80 -4.51 4.96
CA GLU A 35 1.84 -3.97 3.61
C GLU A 35 0.91 -4.75 2.70
N ILE A 36 -0.08 -4.09 2.12
CA ILE A 36 -1.04 -4.70 1.19
C ILE A 36 -0.61 -4.39 -0.25
N GLY A 37 -0.40 -5.43 -1.04
CA GLY A 37 0.08 -5.31 -2.40
C GLY A 37 1.57 -4.95 -2.45
N SER A 38 2.41 -5.76 -1.82
CA SER A 38 3.88 -5.55 -1.73
C SER A 38 4.60 -5.64 -3.08
N GLY A 39 3.94 -6.18 -4.11
CA GLY A 39 4.44 -6.23 -5.49
C GLY A 39 5.76 -6.99 -5.60
N THR A 40 6.86 -6.27 -5.70
CA THR A 40 8.21 -6.86 -5.79
C THR A 40 8.84 -7.16 -4.42
N GLY A 41 8.31 -6.61 -3.32
CA GLY A 41 8.95 -6.66 -1.99
C GLY A 41 10.03 -5.60 -1.75
N HIS A 42 10.32 -4.76 -2.74
CA HIS A 42 11.41 -3.79 -2.69
C HIS A 42 11.18 -2.67 -1.65
N HIS A 43 9.94 -2.19 -1.50
CA HIS A 43 9.57 -1.24 -0.44
C HIS A 43 9.79 -1.86 0.95
N ALA A 44 9.30 -3.08 1.15
CA ALA A 44 9.40 -3.78 2.42
C ALA A 44 10.83 -3.90 2.92
N VAL A 45 11.75 -4.37 2.06
CA VAL A 45 13.17 -4.49 2.41
C VAL A 45 13.74 -3.12 2.78
N HIS A 46 13.44 -2.08 2.02
CA HIS A 46 13.93 -0.74 2.28
C HIS A 46 13.43 -0.18 3.62
N PHE A 47 12.13 -0.30 3.89
CA PHE A 47 11.52 0.26 5.11
C PHE A 47 11.88 -0.57 6.35
N ALA A 48 11.90 -1.89 6.26
CA ALA A 48 12.31 -2.74 7.37
C ALA A 48 13.77 -2.54 7.75
N ALA A 49 14.67 -2.34 6.78
CA ALA A 49 16.07 -2.03 7.03
C ALA A 49 16.25 -0.65 7.69
N ALA A 50 15.50 0.37 7.24
CA ALA A 50 15.57 1.73 7.76
C ALA A 50 14.97 1.86 9.17
N MET A 51 13.98 1.03 9.50
CA MET A 51 13.20 1.09 10.74
C MET A 51 13.20 -0.28 11.46
N PRO A 52 14.30 -0.68 12.08
CA PRO A 52 14.45 -2.01 12.70
C PRO A 52 13.45 -2.27 13.85
N GLN A 53 12.85 -1.24 14.41
CA GLN A 53 11.80 -1.34 15.43
C GLN A 53 10.40 -1.66 14.84
N TRP A 54 10.20 -1.57 13.52
CA TRP A 54 8.95 -1.99 12.87
C TRP A 54 9.05 -3.46 12.49
N GLN A 55 7.99 -4.22 12.77
CA GLN A 55 7.79 -5.54 12.20
C GLN A 55 6.97 -5.38 10.91
N TRP A 56 7.59 -5.64 9.77
CA TRP A 56 7.02 -5.38 8.45
C TRP A 56 6.52 -6.65 7.79
N GLN A 57 5.21 -6.86 7.79
CA GLN A 57 4.57 -8.00 7.15
C GLN A 57 4.17 -7.67 5.72
N CYS A 58 4.84 -8.29 4.74
CA CYS A 58 4.44 -8.23 3.34
C CYS A 58 3.19 -9.06 3.09
N SER A 59 2.31 -8.58 2.22
CA SER A 59 1.21 -9.38 1.68
C SER A 59 0.91 -9.05 0.23
N ASP A 60 0.56 -10.07 -0.54
CA ASP A 60 0.14 -9.91 -1.94
C ASP A 60 -0.63 -11.17 -2.38
N ARG A 61 -1.15 -11.17 -3.61
CA ARG A 61 -1.74 -12.35 -4.22
C ARG A 61 -0.67 -13.43 -4.46
N ALA A 62 -1.10 -14.69 -4.49
CA ALA A 62 -0.22 -15.87 -4.58
C ALA A 62 0.85 -15.76 -5.68
N GLU A 63 0.51 -15.21 -6.84
CA GLU A 63 1.42 -15.07 -7.97
C GLU A 63 2.63 -14.15 -7.72
N ASN A 64 2.56 -13.24 -6.75
CA ASN A 64 3.62 -12.29 -6.42
C ASN A 64 4.53 -12.76 -5.27
N LEU A 65 4.09 -13.73 -4.46
CA LEU A 65 4.80 -14.14 -3.23
C LEU A 65 6.23 -14.63 -3.50
N ALA A 66 6.46 -15.37 -4.59
CA ALA A 66 7.79 -15.87 -4.92
C ALA A 66 8.80 -14.73 -5.17
N GLY A 67 8.37 -13.64 -5.80
CA GLY A 67 9.20 -12.47 -6.03
C GLY A 67 9.53 -11.72 -4.72
N ILE A 68 8.52 -11.54 -3.86
CA ILE A 68 8.67 -10.92 -2.53
C ILE A 68 9.63 -11.76 -1.68
N HIS A 69 9.41 -13.08 -1.62
CA HIS A 69 10.27 -14.00 -0.86
C HIS A 69 11.74 -13.86 -1.26
N SER A 70 12.05 -13.78 -2.57
CA SER A 70 13.42 -13.63 -3.06
C SER A 70 14.10 -12.36 -2.55
N TRP A 71 13.37 -11.26 -2.40
CA TRP A 71 13.89 -10.02 -1.83
C TRP A 71 14.12 -10.11 -0.33
N LEU A 72 13.17 -10.72 0.41
CA LEU A 72 13.26 -10.88 1.87
C LEU A 72 14.37 -11.84 2.27
N GLU A 73 14.53 -12.97 1.56
CA GLU A 73 15.58 -13.97 1.78
C GLU A 73 16.98 -13.35 1.61
N GLU A 74 17.21 -12.57 0.54
CA GLU A 74 18.50 -11.92 0.34
C GLU A 74 18.78 -10.84 1.38
N ALA A 75 17.76 -10.06 1.76
CA ALA A 75 17.91 -9.01 2.76
C ALA A 75 18.15 -9.58 4.16
N ALA A 76 17.63 -10.78 4.44
CA ALA A 76 17.76 -11.51 5.71
C ALA A 76 17.47 -10.63 6.95
N LEU A 77 16.45 -9.78 6.87
CA LEU A 77 16.08 -8.85 7.93
C LEU A 77 15.21 -9.55 8.98
N PRO A 78 15.56 -9.52 10.27
CA PRO A 78 14.82 -10.24 11.32
C PRO A 78 13.42 -9.70 11.56
N ASN A 79 13.15 -8.47 11.13
CA ASN A 79 11.88 -7.76 11.30
C ASN A 79 10.99 -7.76 10.03
N ALA A 80 11.36 -8.53 9.02
CA ALA A 80 10.57 -8.74 7.80
C ALA A 80 10.35 -10.25 7.61
N PRO A 81 9.30 -10.83 8.21
CA PRO A 81 9.00 -12.26 8.12
C PRO A 81 8.53 -12.65 6.71
N GLU A 82 8.33 -13.98 6.52
CA GLU A 82 7.78 -14.54 5.28
C GLU A 82 6.51 -13.81 4.84
N PRO A 83 6.34 -13.56 3.53
CA PRO A 83 5.18 -12.88 3.01
C PRO A 83 3.92 -13.77 3.15
N ILE A 84 2.78 -13.16 3.37
CA ILE A 84 1.49 -13.86 3.44
C ILE A 84 0.66 -13.64 2.18
N GLU A 85 -0.14 -14.62 1.80
CA GLU A 85 -1.12 -14.47 0.74
C GLU A 85 -2.29 -13.62 1.23
N LEU A 86 -2.60 -12.57 0.47
CA LEU A 86 -3.78 -11.73 0.70
C LEU A 86 -4.32 -11.23 -0.64
N ASP A 87 -5.44 -11.81 -1.05
CA ASP A 87 -6.33 -11.23 -2.05
C ASP A 87 -7.49 -10.55 -1.32
N VAL A 88 -7.55 -9.23 -1.37
CA VAL A 88 -8.56 -8.44 -0.66
C VAL A 88 -10.00 -8.79 -1.10
N ALA A 89 -10.18 -9.28 -2.33
CA ALA A 89 -11.48 -9.68 -2.86
C ALA A 89 -11.95 -11.04 -2.35
N SER A 90 -11.04 -11.90 -1.89
CA SER A 90 -11.38 -13.23 -1.40
C SER A 90 -12.09 -13.23 -0.05
N GLY A 91 -11.93 -12.15 0.72
CA GLY A 91 -12.41 -12.06 2.10
C GLY A 91 -11.56 -12.83 3.14
N ASN A 92 -10.49 -13.50 2.71
CA ASN A 92 -9.59 -14.26 3.58
C ASN A 92 -8.50 -13.33 4.14
N TRP A 93 -8.85 -12.57 5.15
CA TRP A 93 -7.93 -11.70 5.85
C TRP A 93 -7.18 -12.47 6.96
N PRO A 94 -5.91 -12.09 7.29
CA PRO A 94 -5.20 -12.72 8.39
C PRO A 94 -5.89 -12.44 9.73
N ASP A 95 -5.73 -13.38 10.68
CA ASP A 95 -6.25 -13.24 12.04
C ASP A 95 -5.43 -12.26 12.90
N ASP A 96 -4.17 -12.03 12.48
CA ASP A 96 -3.27 -11.08 13.13
C ASP A 96 -3.77 -9.63 13.01
N ARG A 97 -3.45 -8.82 14.03
CA ARG A 97 -3.75 -7.40 14.03
C ARG A 97 -2.48 -6.57 13.92
N TYR A 98 -2.64 -5.39 13.32
CA TYR A 98 -1.54 -4.50 12.98
C TYR A 98 -1.82 -3.08 13.48
N ASP A 99 -0.76 -2.43 13.97
CA ASP A 99 -0.79 -1.02 14.40
C ASP A 99 -0.83 -0.06 13.21
N ALA A 100 -0.42 -0.55 12.05
CA ALA A 100 -0.38 0.23 10.82
C ALA A 100 -0.61 -0.65 9.58
N VAL A 101 -1.23 -0.05 8.57
CA VAL A 101 -1.35 -0.61 7.23
C VAL A 101 -0.73 0.37 6.23
N PHE A 102 0.07 -0.17 5.31
CA PHE A 102 0.64 0.56 4.18
C PHE A 102 0.24 -0.08 2.86
N SER A 103 0.02 0.73 1.84
CA SER A 103 -0.16 0.26 0.47
C SER A 103 0.33 1.32 -0.53
N ALA A 104 1.05 0.91 -1.56
CA ALA A 104 1.61 1.82 -2.55
C ALA A 104 1.27 1.39 -3.98
N ASN A 105 0.72 2.32 -4.76
CA ASN A 105 0.42 2.13 -6.17
C ASN A 105 -0.55 0.97 -6.48
N THR A 106 -1.42 0.63 -5.55
CA THR A 106 -2.37 -0.49 -5.66
C THR A 106 -3.75 -0.05 -6.12
N LEU A 107 -4.30 1.02 -5.53
CA LEU A 107 -5.70 1.39 -5.77
C LEU A 107 -6.04 1.67 -7.23
N HIS A 108 -5.09 2.18 -8.01
CA HIS A 108 -5.32 2.49 -9.42
C HIS A 108 -5.19 1.28 -10.35
N ILE A 109 -4.62 0.16 -9.87
CA ILE A 109 -4.57 -1.11 -10.62
C ILE A 109 -5.68 -2.09 -10.19
N MET A 110 -6.21 -1.98 -8.98
CA MET A 110 -7.39 -2.72 -8.52
C MET A 110 -8.65 -2.29 -9.30
N GLY A 111 -9.61 -3.18 -9.46
CA GLY A 111 -10.99 -2.81 -9.80
C GLY A 111 -11.65 -2.04 -8.66
N TRP A 112 -12.72 -1.26 -8.96
CA TRP A 112 -13.39 -0.50 -7.90
C TRP A 112 -13.99 -1.39 -6.80
N GLU A 113 -14.48 -2.57 -7.18
CA GLU A 113 -15.01 -3.58 -6.24
C GLU A 113 -13.91 -4.11 -5.31
N GLU A 114 -12.67 -4.30 -5.82
CA GLU A 114 -11.53 -4.69 -5.01
C GLU A 114 -11.10 -3.57 -4.04
N VAL A 115 -11.16 -2.30 -4.47
CA VAL A 115 -10.94 -1.15 -3.59
C VAL A 115 -11.98 -1.11 -2.47
N GLN A 116 -13.26 -1.37 -2.77
CA GLN A 116 -14.30 -1.48 -1.76
C GLN A 116 -14.05 -2.63 -0.79
N ALA A 117 -13.65 -3.80 -1.30
CA ALA A 117 -13.33 -4.99 -0.50
C ALA A 117 -12.13 -4.73 0.43
N LEU A 118 -11.09 -4.00 -0.06
CA LEU A 118 -9.96 -3.58 0.76
C LEU A 118 -10.44 -2.81 1.99
N PHE A 119 -11.20 -1.72 1.81
CA PHE A 119 -11.68 -0.92 2.94
C PHE A 119 -12.65 -1.66 3.84
N LEU A 120 -13.46 -2.57 3.30
CA LEU A 120 -14.36 -3.43 4.08
C LEU A 120 -13.58 -4.39 4.99
N GLY A 121 -12.44 -4.89 4.54
CA GLY A 121 -11.62 -5.85 5.27
C GLY A 121 -10.67 -5.21 6.30
N LEU A 122 -10.24 -3.95 6.10
CA LEU A 122 -9.30 -3.27 7.00
C LEU A 122 -9.67 -3.37 8.50
N PRO A 123 -10.94 -3.21 8.93
CA PRO A 123 -11.29 -3.32 10.35
C PRO A 123 -10.93 -4.65 11.00
N ASN A 124 -10.81 -5.73 10.21
CA ASN A 124 -10.49 -7.07 10.74
C ASN A 124 -9.02 -7.17 11.18
N VAL A 125 -8.13 -6.40 10.56
CA VAL A 125 -6.68 -6.48 10.78
C VAL A 125 -6.09 -5.27 11.51
N LEU A 126 -6.88 -4.21 11.72
CA LEU A 126 -6.40 -3.01 12.39
C LEU A 126 -6.56 -3.12 13.91
N GLU A 127 -5.53 -2.73 14.65
CA GLU A 127 -5.61 -2.46 16.08
C GLU A 127 -6.38 -1.16 16.37
N HIS A 128 -6.68 -0.91 17.63
CA HIS A 128 -7.24 0.35 18.08
C HIS A 128 -6.22 1.48 17.82
N ASP A 129 -6.68 2.65 17.37
CA ASP A 129 -5.83 3.78 16.99
C ASP A 129 -4.84 3.51 15.85
N ALA A 130 -4.96 2.37 15.15
CA ALA A 130 -4.11 2.03 14.01
C ALA A 130 -4.18 3.08 12.90
N ARG A 131 -3.09 3.21 12.16
CA ARG A 131 -3.00 4.14 11.02
C ARG A 131 -2.93 3.40 9.70
N VAL A 132 -3.55 3.99 8.69
CA VAL A 132 -3.52 3.49 7.32
C VAL A 132 -2.91 4.56 6.45
N VAL A 133 -1.85 4.21 5.70
CA VAL A 133 -1.22 5.10 4.72
C VAL A 133 -1.31 4.46 3.35
N ILE A 134 -1.91 5.18 2.40
CA ILE A 134 -2.01 4.75 1.01
C ILE A 134 -1.35 5.80 0.11
N TYR A 135 -0.32 5.35 -0.63
CA TYR A 135 0.42 6.16 -1.58
C TYR A 135 -0.04 5.88 -3.01
N GLY A 136 -0.23 6.93 -3.79
CA GLY A 136 -0.51 6.84 -5.22
C GLY A 136 -1.04 8.16 -5.80
N PRO A 137 -1.42 8.16 -7.08
CA PRO A 137 -2.13 9.27 -7.69
C PRO A 137 -3.61 9.24 -7.28
N PHE A 138 -4.18 10.42 -7.08
CA PHE A 138 -5.61 10.60 -6.79
C PHE A 138 -6.16 11.78 -7.60
N ASN A 139 -7.43 11.69 -7.95
CA ASN A 139 -8.21 12.77 -8.52
C ASN A 139 -8.85 13.62 -7.40
N ASP A 140 -9.16 14.86 -7.69
CA ASP A 140 -9.85 15.80 -6.82
C ASP A 140 -11.20 16.15 -7.45
N ASP A 141 -12.32 15.75 -6.81
CA ASP A 141 -13.69 16.02 -7.26
C ASP A 141 -13.92 15.67 -8.74
N GLY A 142 -13.49 14.49 -9.15
CA GLY A 142 -13.61 13.99 -10.52
C GLY A 142 -12.66 14.62 -11.53
N ARG A 143 -11.70 15.45 -11.09
CA ARG A 143 -10.71 16.10 -11.96
C ARG A 143 -9.32 15.50 -11.74
N PHE A 144 -8.57 15.33 -12.82
CA PHE A 144 -7.17 14.94 -12.71
C PHE A 144 -6.35 16.05 -12.05
N SER A 145 -5.47 15.67 -11.12
CA SER A 145 -4.58 16.61 -10.43
C SER A 145 -3.48 17.18 -11.34
N SER A 146 -3.27 16.59 -12.53
CA SER A 146 -2.31 17.03 -13.54
C SER A 146 -2.58 16.38 -14.89
N ASP A 147 -2.03 16.99 -15.97
CA ASP A 147 -2.08 16.41 -17.31
C ASP A 147 -1.36 15.05 -17.39
N SER A 148 -0.27 14.89 -16.65
CA SER A 148 0.45 13.60 -16.56
C SER A 148 -0.40 12.50 -15.92
N ASN A 149 -1.20 12.83 -14.92
CA ASN A 149 -2.13 11.89 -14.32
C ASN A 149 -3.29 11.55 -15.26
N ALA A 150 -3.77 12.51 -16.07
CA ALA A 150 -4.77 12.22 -17.10
C ALA A 150 -4.23 11.23 -18.16
N GLN A 151 -2.99 11.42 -18.62
CA GLN A 151 -2.33 10.50 -19.53
C GLN A 151 -2.10 9.12 -18.91
N PHE A 152 -1.70 9.09 -17.63
CA PHE A 152 -1.49 7.84 -16.90
C PHE A 152 -2.81 7.06 -16.73
N ASP A 153 -3.91 7.74 -16.42
CA ASP A 153 -5.25 7.11 -16.35
C ASP A 153 -5.64 6.46 -17.68
N GLN A 154 -5.37 7.13 -18.81
CA GLN A 154 -5.62 6.56 -20.13
C GLN A 154 -4.79 5.29 -20.38
N LEU A 155 -3.51 5.28 -19.99
CA LEU A 155 -2.65 4.10 -20.09
C LEU A 155 -3.16 2.95 -19.21
N LEU A 156 -3.62 3.24 -17.98
CA LEU A 156 -4.20 2.24 -17.08
C LEU A 156 -5.45 1.61 -17.70
N ARG A 157 -6.40 2.42 -18.15
CA ARG A 157 -7.64 1.95 -18.78
C ARG A 157 -7.39 1.21 -20.10
N GLY A 158 -6.33 1.56 -20.82
CA GLY A 158 -5.89 0.83 -22.00
C GLY A 158 -5.33 -0.56 -21.71
N ARG A 159 -4.81 -0.81 -20.48
CA ARG A 159 -4.36 -2.13 -20.03
C ARG A 159 -5.54 -2.99 -19.56
N ALA A 160 -6.42 -2.40 -18.75
CA ALA A 160 -7.63 -3.06 -18.27
C ALA A 160 -8.67 -1.99 -17.89
N SER A 161 -9.91 -2.16 -18.38
CA SER A 161 -10.96 -1.15 -18.25
C SER A 161 -11.35 -0.82 -16.81
N GLN A 162 -11.12 -1.74 -15.86
CA GLN A 162 -11.39 -1.56 -14.44
C GLN A 162 -10.30 -0.75 -13.71
N MET A 163 -9.10 -0.62 -14.31
CA MET A 163 -8.02 0.22 -13.75
C MET A 163 -8.33 1.72 -13.95
N GLY A 164 -7.71 2.56 -13.15
CA GLY A 164 -7.79 4.02 -13.28
C GLY A 164 -7.54 4.73 -11.97
N ILE A 165 -7.18 6.00 -12.05
CA ILE A 165 -6.93 6.84 -10.88
C ILE A 165 -8.23 7.05 -10.10
N ARG A 166 -8.17 6.83 -8.78
CA ARG A 166 -9.33 6.95 -7.90
C ARG A 166 -9.50 8.38 -7.42
N ASP A 167 -10.75 8.78 -7.25
CA ASP A 167 -11.07 10.06 -6.64
C ASP A 167 -10.85 10.00 -5.11
N GLN A 168 -10.17 11.02 -4.56
CA GLN A 168 -9.86 11.06 -3.13
C GLN A 168 -11.13 11.03 -2.27
N ALA A 169 -12.16 11.80 -2.64
CA ALA A 169 -13.40 11.86 -1.86
C ALA A 169 -14.13 10.51 -1.86
N ALA A 170 -14.11 9.78 -3.00
CA ALA A 170 -14.72 8.46 -3.08
C ALA A 170 -13.98 7.44 -2.21
N VAL A 171 -12.64 7.49 -2.18
CA VAL A 171 -11.81 6.64 -1.32
C VAL A 171 -12.00 6.99 0.15
N ASP A 172 -12.05 8.28 0.49
CA ASP A 172 -12.29 8.73 1.87
C ASP A 172 -13.68 8.30 2.38
N ALA A 173 -14.69 8.31 1.53
CA ALA A 173 -16.01 7.80 1.88
C ALA A 173 -16.01 6.30 2.22
N LEU A 174 -15.16 5.48 1.58
CA LEU A 174 -14.96 4.08 1.95
C LEU A 174 -14.23 3.95 3.30
N ALA A 175 -13.20 4.75 3.50
CA ALA A 175 -12.44 4.78 4.75
C ALA A 175 -13.34 5.15 5.95
N GLN A 176 -14.19 6.16 5.82
CA GLN A 176 -15.16 6.55 6.86
C GLN A 176 -16.12 5.42 7.21
N ARG A 177 -16.64 4.67 6.23
CA ARG A 177 -17.48 3.49 6.47
C ARG A 177 -16.74 2.38 7.21
N ALA A 178 -15.43 2.28 7.02
CA ALA A 178 -14.54 1.36 7.73
C ALA A 178 -14.14 1.85 9.14
N GLY A 179 -14.67 2.98 9.61
CA GLY A 179 -14.33 3.55 10.92
C GLY A 179 -12.98 4.28 10.95
N LEU A 180 -12.53 4.75 9.79
CA LEU A 180 -11.28 5.49 9.63
C LEU A 180 -11.56 6.97 9.40
N GLN A 181 -10.79 7.85 10.03
CA GLN A 181 -10.84 9.30 9.85
C GLN A 181 -9.60 9.76 9.09
N LEU A 182 -9.77 10.50 8.01
CA LEU A 182 -8.66 11.14 7.31
C LEU A 182 -8.01 12.18 8.22
N ILE A 183 -6.71 12.02 8.50
CA ILE A 183 -5.93 12.92 9.35
C ILE A 183 -4.93 13.76 8.56
N ALA A 184 -4.52 13.29 7.36
CA ALA A 184 -3.64 14.07 6.49
C ALA A 184 -3.75 13.61 5.02
N SER A 185 -3.48 14.54 4.11
CA SER A 185 -3.23 14.30 2.68
C SER A 185 -1.92 15.00 2.33
N VAL A 186 -0.83 14.22 2.24
CA VAL A 186 0.53 14.73 2.04
C VAL A 186 0.87 14.70 0.55
N PRO A 187 1.15 15.84 -0.08
CA PRO A 187 1.63 15.90 -1.47
C PRO A 187 2.97 15.18 -1.61
N MET A 188 3.10 14.38 -2.67
CA MET A 188 4.27 13.58 -2.96
C MET A 188 4.82 13.88 -4.37
N PRO A 189 6.09 13.55 -4.66
CA PRO A 189 6.65 13.73 -5.99
C PRO A 189 5.80 13.09 -7.09
N ALA A 190 5.93 13.62 -8.31
CA ALA A 190 5.24 13.14 -9.52
C ALA A 190 3.70 13.12 -9.41
N ASN A 191 3.13 14.17 -8.78
CA ASN A 191 1.69 14.35 -8.62
C ASN A 191 0.97 13.18 -7.92
N ASN A 192 1.70 12.48 -7.04
CA ASN A 192 1.14 11.53 -6.10
C ASN A 192 0.83 12.21 -4.77
N ARG A 193 0.20 11.46 -3.87
CA ARG A 193 0.02 11.84 -2.47
C ARG A 193 0.00 10.62 -1.58
N CYS A 194 0.29 10.80 -0.29
CA CYS A 194 -0.05 9.87 0.76
C CYS A 194 -1.34 10.33 1.41
N LEU A 195 -2.35 9.48 1.41
CA LEU A 195 -3.54 9.66 2.23
C LEU A 195 -3.36 8.89 3.53
N ILE A 196 -3.56 9.57 4.66
CA ILE A 196 -3.34 9.02 5.99
C ILE A 196 -4.64 9.06 6.77
N TRP A 197 -5.06 7.90 7.23
CA TRP A 197 -6.22 7.75 8.10
C TRP A 197 -5.80 7.17 9.45
N GLN A 198 -6.62 7.45 10.46
CA GLN A 198 -6.55 6.84 11.79
C GLN A 198 -7.85 6.12 12.10
N ARG A 199 -7.75 4.92 12.69
CA ARG A 199 -8.91 4.20 13.19
C ARG A 199 -9.47 4.90 14.43
N ILE A 200 -10.78 5.17 14.42
CA ILE A 200 -11.48 5.89 15.50
C ILE A 200 -12.46 5.02 16.28
N ARG A 201 -12.64 3.74 15.85
CA ARG A 201 -13.56 2.79 16.48
C ARG A 201 -13.03 1.35 16.34
#